data_a021bbf9ac5993aa0b059bec78ca08fd
#
_entry.id   a021bbf9ac5993aa0b059bec78ca08fd
#
_cell.length_a   1.000
_cell.length_b   1.000
_cell.length_c   1.000
_cell.angle_alpha   90.00
_cell.angle_beta   90.00
_cell.angle_gamma   90.00
#
_symmetry.space_group_name_H-M   'P 1'
#
loop_
_entity.id
_entity.type
_entity.pdbx_description
1 polymer ?
#
loop_
_entity_poly.entity_id
_entity_poly.type
_entity_poly.pdbx_seq_one_letter_code
_entity_poly.pdbx_strand_id
1 'polypeptide(L)'
;MNIFLLITLLIINTFQKEDPSTFSNYYQVYHTHLDGHFQIDFNRTILKGKIKLYFNTTMNGELIILDSKSLIINSIIDCDTGEKLNYDYDNYFSLNTLGTPLKIYKEYEKNTQFQILITYETTTEGKAIGWLKEEQTLGKKHPYMFTQCQSIFCREMLPIQDTPKIKFTTNIGITVNKPLLALESGIYQNKIDNGDSVTYFYEQKIPIPSYLLAIAAGKIEERKISDRIKIYSEIENIEKAKIEFENIEIYLQIAESYTNPYKWGDYNLLILPPSFPFGGMENPQLTFVTPTIIAGDKSEVGTVAHEIAHSWTGNLITNNNWENFWLNEGFTVFLERKIMSKVENEDLSKLDAMIGYNDFLNAIDFFGESKTFSSMIPYLLGRNPEDADGLIPYERGYNFLYYIEQLINEHAGKDLFRFILKRYFTKFELESISNEDFKNHLYEEIYNNFDKENATKIIENIHWDDWLYTPGIPKIKNDFSNKYNIEVEENLDKFFNEKLGDEFVELFDNWHSKVKIYFLNSISYDEKGKKLSDNNYYFLRDKLNLKNVGNSSLKFEFLRIMLNNKRLDCLEQLDEFLSELGISAYLVELYTNFYKTNKDLAIKTYNKYKSFYHPIAVDAIDAAFKKIMSE
;
A
#
# COMPACT_ATOMS: atom_id res chain seq x y z
N MET A 1 -15.01 10.63 -42.37
CA MET A 1 -14.60 9.73 -41.24
C MET A 1 -15.28 8.40 -41.50
N ASN A 2 -14.48 7.37 -41.82
CA ASN A 2 -14.91 6.12 -42.40
C ASN A 2 -15.79 5.33 -41.43
N ILE A 3 -16.98 4.85 -41.88
CA ILE A 3 -17.88 3.96 -41.10
C ILE A 3 -17.13 2.74 -40.54
N PHE A 4 -16.10 2.25 -41.27
CA PHE A 4 -15.20 1.21 -40.77
C PHE A 4 -14.42 1.62 -39.52
N LEU A 5 -13.97 2.88 -39.41
CA LEU A 5 -13.29 3.40 -38.22
C LEU A 5 -14.26 3.53 -37.04
N LEU A 6 -15.51 3.90 -37.32
CA LEU A 6 -16.57 3.98 -36.29
C LEU A 6 -17.00 2.59 -35.80
N ILE A 7 -17.09 1.61 -36.72
CA ILE A 7 -17.40 0.22 -36.39
C ILE A 7 -16.22 -0.42 -35.62
N THR A 8 -14.98 -0.14 -36.02
CA THR A 8 -13.78 -0.60 -35.28
C THR A 8 -13.68 0.05 -33.92
N LEU A 9 -14.00 1.34 -33.80
CA LEU A 9 -14.10 2.05 -32.49
C LEU A 9 -15.30 1.56 -31.65
N LEU A 10 -16.42 1.20 -32.27
CA LEU A 10 -17.57 0.59 -31.59
C LEU A 10 -17.29 -0.86 -31.19
N ILE A 11 -16.55 -1.63 -31.95
CA ILE A 11 -16.14 -3.00 -31.61
C ILE A 11 -15.06 -2.97 -30.52
N ILE A 12 -14.18 -1.98 -30.53
CA ILE A 12 -13.20 -1.74 -29.45
C ILE A 12 -13.90 -1.29 -28.15
N ASN A 13 -15.00 -0.52 -28.26
CA ASN A 13 -15.83 -0.12 -27.11
C ASN A 13 -16.73 -1.23 -26.55
N THR A 14 -16.97 -2.33 -27.28
CA THR A 14 -17.75 -3.48 -26.76
C THR A 14 -16.92 -4.52 -26.02
N PHE A 15 -15.58 -4.45 -26.11
CA PHE A 15 -14.64 -5.14 -25.22
C PHE A 15 -13.87 -4.10 -24.42
N GLN A 16 -14.58 -3.35 -23.58
CA GLN A 16 -13.94 -2.50 -22.60
C GLN A 16 -13.08 -3.42 -21.72
N LYS A 17 -11.76 -3.28 -21.79
CA LYS A 17 -10.87 -3.99 -20.86
C LYS A 17 -11.34 -3.63 -19.46
N GLU A 18 -11.67 -4.63 -18.64
CA GLU A 18 -12.07 -4.42 -17.25
C GLU A 18 -10.96 -3.74 -16.43
N ASP A 19 -9.69 -3.90 -16.85
CA ASP A 19 -8.53 -3.24 -16.25
C ASP A 19 -7.77 -2.42 -17.30
N PRO A 20 -7.78 -1.07 -17.21
CA PRO A 20 -7.06 -0.20 -18.12
C PRO A 20 -5.55 -0.22 -17.95
N SER A 21 -5.02 -0.82 -16.85
CA SER A 21 -3.62 -0.79 -16.48
C SER A 21 -2.80 -1.99 -16.98
N THR A 22 -3.43 -2.94 -17.69
CA THR A 22 -2.76 -4.11 -18.27
C THR A 22 -2.93 -4.17 -19.79
N PHE A 23 -1.92 -4.68 -20.47
CA PHE A 23 -2.00 -5.02 -21.90
C PHE A 23 -2.48 -6.47 -22.15
N SER A 24 -2.47 -7.31 -21.12
CA SER A 24 -2.71 -8.74 -21.23
C SER A 24 -4.10 -9.05 -21.81
N ASN A 25 -4.19 -10.18 -22.52
CA ASN A 25 -5.44 -10.70 -23.06
C ASN A 25 -6.05 -11.78 -22.15
N TYR A 26 -6.04 -11.51 -20.82
CA TYR A 26 -6.49 -12.45 -19.80
C TYR A 26 -7.93 -12.95 -19.98
N TYR A 27 -8.76 -12.23 -20.68
CA TYR A 27 -10.13 -12.65 -21.03
C TYR A 27 -10.18 -13.79 -22.06
N GLN A 28 -9.08 -14.04 -22.80
CA GLN A 28 -8.95 -15.13 -23.77
C GLN A 28 -8.14 -16.31 -23.20
N VAL A 29 -7.04 -15.97 -22.56
CA VAL A 29 -6.07 -16.92 -22.01
C VAL A 29 -5.48 -16.33 -20.72
N TYR A 30 -5.55 -17.08 -19.63
CA TYR A 30 -5.10 -16.61 -18.31
C TYR A 30 -4.29 -17.66 -17.58
N HIS A 31 -3.29 -17.24 -16.83
CA HIS A 31 -2.48 -18.16 -16.04
C HIS A 31 -3.12 -18.42 -14.68
N THR A 32 -2.94 -19.64 -14.18
CA THR A 32 -3.53 -20.13 -12.92
C THR A 32 -2.49 -20.59 -11.91
N HIS A 33 -1.25 -20.81 -12.38
CA HIS A 33 -0.14 -21.23 -11.54
C HIS A 33 1.20 -20.77 -12.13
N LEU A 34 2.17 -20.54 -11.25
CA LEU A 34 3.55 -20.18 -11.58
C LEU A 34 4.53 -21.04 -10.80
N ASP A 35 5.37 -21.84 -11.52
CA ASP A 35 6.60 -22.37 -10.95
C ASP A 35 7.74 -21.38 -11.27
N GLY A 36 8.41 -20.85 -10.27
CA GLY A 36 9.48 -19.86 -10.43
C GLY A 36 10.81 -20.31 -9.81
N HIS A 37 11.90 -20.02 -10.49
CA HIS A 37 13.23 -20.08 -9.90
C HIS A 37 13.96 -18.76 -10.13
N PHE A 38 14.35 -18.10 -9.05
CA PHE A 38 14.99 -16.80 -9.07
C PHE A 38 16.41 -16.89 -8.48
N GLN A 39 17.40 -16.38 -9.20
CA GLN A 39 18.77 -16.24 -8.72
C GLN A 39 19.07 -14.76 -8.51
N ILE A 40 19.37 -14.39 -7.26
CA ILE A 40 19.71 -13.01 -6.88
C ILE A 40 21.20 -12.76 -7.17
N ASP A 41 21.51 -11.77 -8.00
CA ASP A 41 22.86 -11.36 -8.34
C ASP A 41 23.10 -9.92 -7.82
N PHE A 42 23.57 -9.82 -6.59
CA PHE A 42 23.86 -8.53 -5.95
C PHE A 42 24.97 -7.75 -6.63
N ASN A 43 25.93 -8.43 -7.31
CA ASN A 43 27.03 -7.75 -7.98
C ASN A 43 26.56 -6.99 -9.22
N ARG A 44 25.60 -7.56 -9.95
CA ARG A 44 24.99 -6.96 -11.14
C ARG A 44 23.70 -6.19 -10.82
N THR A 45 23.18 -6.31 -9.60
CA THR A 45 21.87 -5.79 -9.16
C THR A 45 20.73 -6.22 -10.10
N ILE A 46 20.67 -7.51 -10.40
CA ILE A 46 19.64 -8.14 -11.24
C ILE A 46 19.10 -9.42 -10.62
N LEU A 47 17.89 -9.76 -11.02
CA LEU A 47 17.26 -11.05 -10.77
C LEU A 47 17.29 -11.86 -12.08
N LYS A 48 17.86 -13.07 -12.05
CA LYS A 48 17.74 -14.03 -13.15
C LYS A 48 16.57 -14.93 -12.87
N GLY A 49 15.58 -14.94 -13.76
CA GLY A 49 14.34 -15.67 -13.62
C GLY A 49 14.20 -16.79 -14.62
N LYS A 50 13.69 -17.93 -14.15
CA LYS A 50 13.18 -19.02 -14.96
C LYS A 50 11.79 -19.35 -14.44
N ILE A 51 10.76 -19.01 -15.20
CA ILE A 51 9.36 -19.18 -14.78
C ILE A 51 8.63 -20.09 -15.75
N LYS A 52 7.78 -20.95 -15.22
CA LYS A 52 6.83 -21.75 -15.98
C LYS A 52 5.42 -21.30 -15.62
N LEU A 53 4.69 -20.78 -16.61
CA LEU A 53 3.32 -20.32 -16.47
C LEU A 53 2.35 -21.37 -17.00
N TYR A 54 1.31 -21.66 -16.23
CA TYR A 54 0.26 -22.63 -16.55
C TYR A 54 -0.99 -21.88 -16.96
N PHE A 55 -1.45 -22.08 -18.20
CA PHE A 55 -2.55 -21.34 -18.78
C PHE A 55 -3.81 -22.16 -18.95
N ASN A 56 -4.95 -21.49 -18.75
CA ASN A 56 -6.28 -21.93 -19.16
C ASN A 56 -6.80 -20.98 -20.25
N THR A 57 -7.59 -21.52 -21.19
CA THR A 57 -8.15 -20.77 -22.32
C THR A 57 -9.67 -20.71 -22.26
N THR A 58 -10.22 -19.54 -22.58
CA THR A 58 -11.67 -19.30 -22.67
C THR A 58 -12.15 -19.19 -24.12
N MET A 59 -11.23 -18.98 -25.06
CA MET A 59 -11.49 -18.81 -26.49
C MET A 59 -10.37 -19.48 -27.30
N ASN A 60 -10.61 -19.73 -28.59
CA ASN A 60 -9.53 -20.04 -29.52
C ASN A 60 -8.64 -18.81 -29.72
N GLY A 61 -7.36 -19.00 -29.92
CA GLY A 61 -6.43 -17.91 -30.16
C GLY A 61 -5.08 -18.37 -30.66
N GLU A 62 -4.25 -17.40 -31.02
CA GLU A 62 -2.89 -17.62 -31.55
C GLU A 62 -1.86 -16.72 -30.85
N LEU A 63 -2.29 -16.00 -29.80
CA LEU A 63 -1.47 -14.97 -29.15
C LEU A 63 -1.70 -14.96 -27.63
N ILE A 64 -0.61 -14.99 -26.88
CA ILE A 64 -0.59 -14.72 -25.45
C ILE A 64 0.09 -13.35 -25.26
N ILE A 65 -0.53 -12.46 -24.50
CA ILE A 65 0.04 -11.15 -24.19
C ILE A 65 0.31 -11.07 -22.68
N LEU A 66 1.56 -10.82 -22.33
CA LEU A 66 2.00 -10.55 -20.95
C LEU A 66 2.41 -9.08 -20.83
N ASP A 67 2.23 -8.53 -19.64
CA ASP A 67 2.82 -7.24 -19.28
C ASP A 67 4.31 -7.45 -19.01
N SER A 68 5.13 -6.50 -19.45
CA SER A 68 6.58 -6.53 -19.30
C SER A 68 7.15 -5.11 -19.30
N LYS A 69 8.14 -4.85 -18.46
CA LYS A 69 8.88 -3.59 -18.45
C LYS A 69 10.29 -3.81 -17.92
N SER A 70 11.28 -3.27 -18.62
CA SER A 70 12.69 -3.35 -18.23
C SER A 70 13.20 -4.79 -18.01
N LEU A 71 12.73 -5.76 -18.82
CA LEU A 71 13.13 -7.16 -18.80
C LEU A 71 13.85 -7.55 -20.09
N ILE A 72 14.80 -8.48 -19.97
CA ILE A 72 15.52 -9.09 -21.11
C ILE A 72 15.05 -10.55 -21.21
N ILE A 73 14.24 -10.87 -22.21
CA ILE A 73 13.77 -12.23 -22.46
C ILE A 73 14.84 -12.99 -23.23
N ASN A 74 15.31 -14.09 -22.65
CA ASN A 74 16.35 -14.93 -23.25
C ASN A 74 15.74 -16.05 -24.12
N SER A 75 14.65 -16.69 -23.65
CA SER A 75 13.95 -17.72 -24.42
C SER A 75 12.54 -17.95 -23.90
N ILE A 76 11.65 -18.34 -24.79
CA ILE A 76 10.29 -18.83 -24.47
C ILE A 76 10.13 -20.21 -25.14
N ILE A 77 9.71 -21.20 -24.37
CA ILE A 77 9.57 -22.59 -24.82
C ILE A 77 8.15 -23.07 -24.50
N ASP A 78 7.53 -23.71 -25.48
CA ASP A 78 6.32 -24.50 -25.27
C ASP A 78 6.71 -25.79 -24.51
N CYS A 79 6.16 -25.98 -23.32
CA CYS A 79 6.51 -27.14 -22.50
C CYS A 79 5.95 -28.46 -23.04
N ASP A 80 4.89 -28.41 -23.83
CA ASP A 80 4.23 -29.61 -24.36
C ASP A 80 4.99 -30.16 -25.58
N THR A 81 5.53 -29.28 -26.44
CA THR A 81 6.28 -29.67 -27.64
C THR A 81 7.79 -29.58 -27.48
N GLY A 82 8.29 -28.80 -26.53
CA GLY A 82 9.70 -28.49 -26.35
C GLY A 82 10.24 -27.47 -27.37
N GLU A 83 9.38 -26.90 -28.23
CA GLU A 83 9.78 -25.97 -29.26
C GLU A 83 9.93 -24.54 -28.72
N LYS A 84 10.81 -23.76 -29.33
CA LYS A 84 10.90 -22.32 -29.06
C LYS A 84 9.71 -21.60 -29.69
N LEU A 85 9.05 -20.78 -28.88
CA LEU A 85 8.00 -19.90 -29.35
C LEU A 85 8.60 -18.59 -29.86
N ASN A 86 8.02 -18.08 -30.95
CA ASN A 86 8.32 -16.74 -31.44
C ASN A 86 7.64 -15.73 -30.52
N TYR A 87 8.32 -14.61 -30.27
CA TYR A 87 7.78 -13.50 -29.51
C TYR A 87 8.31 -12.17 -30.03
N ASP A 88 7.58 -11.10 -29.80
CA ASP A 88 8.03 -9.74 -30.02
C ASP A 88 7.52 -8.77 -28.94
N TYR A 89 8.06 -7.55 -28.95
CA TYR A 89 7.56 -6.44 -28.16
C TYR A 89 6.81 -5.48 -29.07
N ASP A 90 5.56 -5.19 -28.70
CA ASP A 90 4.74 -4.22 -29.45
C ASP A 90 5.10 -2.78 -29.06
N ASN A 91 6.16 -2.26 -29.68
CA ASN A 91 6.60 -0.89 -29.47
C ASN A 91 5.59 0.18 -29.93
N TYR A 92 4.59 -0.20 -30.76
CA TYR A 92 3.55 0.73 -31.23
C TYR A 92 2.57 1.11 -30.10
N PHE A 93 2.30 0.17 -29.17
CA PHE A 93 1.45 0.39 -27.98
C PHE A 93 2.25 0.61 -26.70
N SER A 94 3.57 0.77 -26.78
CA SER A 94 4.41 1.05 -25.63
C SER A 94 4.03 2.41 -25.04
N LEU A 95 3.49 2.39 -23.82
CA LEU A 95 3.36 3.55 -22.95
C LEU A 95 4.48 3.45 -21.90
N ASN A 96 5.38 4.42 -21.84
CA ASN A 96 6.50 4.41 -20.89
C ASN A 96 6.08 4.11 -19.43
N THR A 97 4.87 4.52 -19.06
CA THR A 97 4.25 4.28 -17.74
C THR A 97 3.84 2.83 -17.54
N LEU A 98 3.12 2.24 -18.50
CA LEU A 98 2.56 0.89 -18.40
C LEU A 98 3.51 -0.22 -18.89
N GLY A 99 4.66 0.14 -19.45
CA GLY A 99 5.61 -0.82 -20.05
C GLY A 99 5.27 -1.18 -21.49
N THR A 100 5.68 -2.37 -21.92
CA THR A 100 5.54 -2.85 -23.30
C THR A 100 4.92 -4.25 -23.31
N PRO A 101 3.84 -4.50 -24.06
CA PRO A 101 3.25 -5.82 -24.15
C PRO A 101 4.23 -6.81 -24.79
N LEU A 102 4.50 -7.91 -24.10
CA LEU A 102 5.24 -9.07 -24.62
C LEU A 102 4.23 -9.99 -25.32
N LYS A 103 4.31 -10.05 -26.63
CA LYS A 103 3.47 -10.90 -27.50
C LYS A 103 4.17 -12.22 -27.75
N ILE A 104 3.51 -13.34 -27.40
CA ILE A 104 4.02 -14.71 -27.58
C ILE A 104 3.08 -15.43 -28.54
N TYR A 105 3.61 -15.90 -29.66
CA TYR A 105 2.84 -16.56 -30.72
C TYR A 105 2.72 -18.05 -30.42
N LYS A 106 1.50 -18.47 -30.04
CA LYS A 106 1.13 -19.87 -29.80
C LYS A 106 -0.35 -20.06 -30.12
N GLU A 107 -0.65 -20.98 -31.03
CA GLU A 107 -2.02 -21.41 -31.28
C GLU A 107 -2.55 -22.22 -30.08
N TYR A 108 -3.80 -21.98 -29.73
CA TYR A 108 -4.53 -22.72 -28.69
C TYR A 108 -6.04 -22.76 -28.98
N GLU A 109 -6.67 -23.84 -28.53
CA GLU A 109 -8.13 -24.00 -28.61
C GLU A 109 -8.80 -23.56 -27.30
N LYS A 110 -10.10 -23.26 -27.39
CA LYS A 110 -10.93 -22.98 -26.23
C LYS A 110 -10.98 -24.18 -25.27
N ASN A 111 -11.00 -23.91 -23.96
CA ASN A 111 -11.05 -24.90 -22.89
C ASN A 111 -9.87 -25.90 -22.91
N THR A 112 -8.71 -25.43 -23.33
CA THR A 112 -7.45 -26.18 -23.23
C THR A 112 -6.54 -25.64 -22.13
N GLN A 113 -5.58 -26.47 -21.74
CA GLN A 113 -4.52 -26.10 -20.81
C GLN A 113 -3.19 -26.34 -21.46
N PHE A 114 -2.23 -25.47 -21.22
CA PHE A 114 -0.86 -25.62 -21.69
C PHE A 114 0.12 -24.86 -20.76
N GLN A 115 1.40 -25.04 -20.98
CA GLN A 115 2.45 -24.45 -20.18
C GLN A 115 3.52 -23.84 -21.07
N ILE A 116 4.02 -22.67 -20.68
CA ILE A 116 5.20 -22.06 -21.30
C ILE A 116 6.30 -21.83 -20.26
N LEU A 117 7.54 -22.02 -20.69
CA LEU A 117 8.73 -21.75 -19.89
C LEU A 117 9.43 -20.51 -20.41
N ILE A 118 9.59 -19.49 -19.57
CA ILE A 118 10.27 -18.24 -19.91
C ILE A 118 11.56 -18.14 -19.09
N THR A 119 12.69 -17.89 -19.76
CA THR A 119 13.96 -17.55 -19.14
C THR A 119 14.30 -16.11 -19.44
N TYR A 120 14.63 -15.34 -18.42
CA TYR A 120 14.84 -13.88 -18.54
C TYR A 120 15.77 -13.35 -17.45
N GLU A 121 16.16 -12.09 -17.55
CA GLU A 121 16.78 -11.32 -16.47
C GLU A 121 16.14 -9.93 -16.39
N THR A 122 16.12 -9.38 -15.18
CA THR A 122 15.73 -7.98 -14.96
C THR A 122 16.87 -7.06 -15.38
N THR A 123 16.58 -5.76 -15.55
CA THR A 123 17.60 -4.72 -15.74
C THR A 123 17.72 -3.87 -14.48
N THR A 124 18.71 -3.01 -14.44
CA THR A 124 18.90 -2.02 -13.36
C THR A 124 17.95 -0.82 -13.44
N GLU A 125 17.11 -0.77 -14.47
CA GLU A 125 16.15 0.33 -14.71
C GLU A 125 14.79 0.08 -14.04
N GLY A 126 14.50 -1.19 -13.67
CA GLY A 126 13.25 -1.58 -13.02
C GLY A 126 13.16 -1.03 -11.61
N LYS A 127 11.94 -0.65 -11.20
CA LYS A 127 11.62 -0.08 -9.86
C LYS A 127 11.02 -1.10 -8.90
N ALA A 128 10.61 -2.26 -9.41
CA ALA A 128 10.05 -3.33 -8.60
C ALA A 128 11.02 -3.87 -7.54
N ILE A 129 12.32 -3.66 -7.70
CA ILE A 129 13.33 -4.24 -6.82
C ILE A 129 14.18 -3.12 -6.20
N GLY A 130 14.07 -2.97 -4.88
CA GLY A 130 14.94 -2.14 -4.07
C GLY A 130 16.27 -2.87 -3.81
N TRP A 131 17.36 -2.36 -4.34
CA TRP A 131 18.72 -2.87 -4.14
C TRP A 131 19.46 -1.97 -3.17
N LEU A 132 19.86 -2.51 -2.02
CA LEU A 132 20.60 -1.80 -1.00
C LEU A 132 22.03 -2.33 -0.92
N LYS A 133 22.98 -1.41 -0.95
CA LYS A 133 24.37 -1.70 -0.65
C LYS A 133 24.55 -1.92 0.85
N GLU A 134 25.68 -2.48 1.23
CA GLU A 134 26.03 -2.75 2.62
C GLU A 134 25.88 -1.51 3.51
N GLU A 135 26.28 -0.32 3.04
CA GLU A 135 26.23 0.92 3.81
C GLU A 135 24.81 1.42 4.08
N GLN A 136 23.82 0.93 3.32
CA GLN A 136 22.41 1.31 3.43
C GLN A 136 21.60 0.39 4.36
N THR A 137 22.21 -0.72 4.81
CA THR A 137 21.61 -1.65 5.78
C THR A 137 21.99 -1.25 7.22
N LEU A 138 21.25 -1.74 8.20
CA LEU A 138 21.53 -1.44 9.61
C LEU A 138 22.87 -2.04 10.05
N GLY A 139 23.16 -3.28 9.64
CA GLY A 139 24.39 -3.98 9.98
C GLY A 139 25.62 -3.49 9.22
N LYS A 140 25.46 -2.76 8.11
CA LYS A 140 26.53 -2.18 7.26
C LYS A 140 27.62 -3.17 6.81
N LYS A 141 27.22 -4.45 6.63
CA LYS A 141 28.17 -5.55 6.30
C LYS A 141 27.71 -6.41 5.14
N HIS A 142 26.43 -6.42 4.87
CA HIS A 142 25.83 -7.28 3.83
C HIS A 142 24.82 -6.49 3.03
N PRO A 143 24.70 -6.74 1.72
CA PRO A 143 23.68 -6.11 0.91
C PRO A 143 22.29 -6.64 1.26
N TYR A 144 21.27 -5.90 0.84
CA TYR A 144 19.87 -6.27 1.00
C TYR A 144 19.09 -6.02 -0.28
N MET A 145 18.07 -6.81 -0.56
CA MET A 145 17.08 -6.51 -1.58
C MET A 145 15.68 -6.85 -1.10
N PHE A 146 14.71 -6.12 -1.60
CA PHE A 146 13.30 -6.41 -1.44
C PHE A 146 12.53 -5.99 -2.69
N THR A 147 11.36 -6.59 -2.90
CA THR A 147 10.50 -6.26 -4.04
C THR A 147 9.30 -5.43 -3.59
N GLN A 148 8.77 -4.63 -4.52
CA GLN A 148 7.50 -3.93 -4.40
C GLN A 148 6.75 -4.09 -5.71
N CYS A 149 5.71 -4.92 -5.70
CA CYS A 149 4.93 -5.24 -6.90
C CYS A 149 3.68 -4.37 -7.06
N GLN A 150 3.09 -3.88 -5.97
CA GLN A 150 1.93 -2.98 -6.02
C GLN A 150 2.34 -1.58 -6.54
N SER A 151 1.56 -0.93 -7.42
CA SER A 151 0.33 -1.42 -8.06
C SER A 151 0.62 -2.34 -9.25
N ILE A 152 1.49 -1.92 -10.21
CA ILE A 152 1.78 -2.60 -11.48
C ILE A 152 3.28 -2.80 -11.73
N PHE A 153 4.06 -2.91 -10.65
CA PHE A 153 5.51 -3.09 -10.77
C PHE A 153 5.93 -4.57 -10.93
N CYS A 154 5.03 -5.55 -10.73
CA CYS A 154 5.37 -6.97 -10.89
C CYS A 154 5.90 -7.26 -12.30
N ARG A 155 5.41 -6.56 -13.33
CA ARG A 155 5.89 -6.62 -14.72
C ARG A 155 7.34 -6.17 -14.93
N GLU A 156 7.95 -5.52 -13.93
CA GLU A 156 9.37 -5.15 -13.90
C GLU A 156 10.23 -6.21 -13.20
N MET A 157 9.59 -7.16 -12.48
CA MET A 157 10.24 -8.30 -11.84
C MET A 157 10.18 -9.57 -12.70
N LEU A 158 9.02 -9.83 -13.34
CA LEU A 158 8.81 -10.97 -14.23
C LEU A 158 7.76 -10.66 -15.31
N PRO A 159 7.83 -11.29 -16.50
CA PRO A 159 6.79 -11.15 -17.52
C PRO A 159 5.54 -11.93 -17.07
N ILE A 160 4.41 -11.23 -16.87
CA ILE A 160 3.19 -11.78 -16.27
C ILE A 160 1.95 -11.01 -16.73
N GLN A 161 0.77 -11.56 -16.51
CA GLN A 161 -0.49 -10.82 -16.60
C GLN A 161 -0.64 -10.00 -15.31
N ASP A 162 -0.15 -8.75 -15.34
CA ASP A 162 0.00 -7.89 -14.17
C ASP A 162 -1.27 -7.07 -13.93
N THR A 163 -2.29 -7.75 -13.42
CA THR A 163 -3.61 -7.23 -13.10
C THR A 163 -4.17 -7.90 -11.85
N PRO A 164 -4.83 -7.15 -10.96
CA PRO A 164 -5.45 -7.74 -9.78
C PRO A 164 -6.67 -8.65 -10.11
N LYS A 165 -7.13 -8.64 -11.38
CA LYS A 165 -8.19 -9.54 -11.84
C LYS A 165 -7.77 -11.00 -11.86
N ILE A 166 -6.50 -11.31 -12.08
CA ILE A 166 -5.97 -12.67 -12.21
C ILE A 166 -5.30 -13.09 -10.90
N LYS A 167 -5.78 -14.20 -10.35
CA LYS A 167 -5.19 -14.85 -9.17
C LYS A 167 -4.61 -16.20 -9.56
N PHE A 168 -3.46 -16.52 -8.99
CA PHE A 168 -2.73 -17.75 -9.28
C PHE A 168 -1.97 -18.24 -8.05
N THR A 169 -1.68 -19.55 -8.02
CA THR A 169 -0.84 -20.18 -7.01
C THR A 169 0.62 -20.20 -7.43
N THR A 170 1.56 -20.38 -6.50
CA THR A 170 2.98 -20.39 -6.85
C THR A 170 3.77 -21.50 -6.16
N ASN A 171 4.84 -21.97 -6.83
CA ASN A 171 5.97 -22.68 -6.24
C ASN A 171 7.25 -21.92 -6.61
N ILE A 172 7.94 -21.36 -5.64
CA ILE A 172 9.09 -20.49 -5.90
C ILE A 172 10.33 -20.98 -5.20
N GLY A 173 11.43 -21.10 -5.97
CA GLY A 173 12.78 -21.32 -5.47
C GLY A 173 13.62 -20.06 -5.61
N ILE A 174 14.29 -19.65 -4.54
CA ILE A 174 15.15 -18.45 -4.54
C ILE A 174 16.56 -18.84 -4.13
N THR A 175 17.52 -18.59 -5.03
CA THR A 175 18.94 -18.83 -4.76
C THR A 175 19.65 -17.52 -4.40
N VAL A 176 20.32 -17.54 -3.25
CA VAL A 176 21.10 -16.41 -2.74
C VAL A 176 22.43 -16.87 -2.17
N ASN A 177 23.47 -16.03 -2.24
CA ASN A 177 24.78 -16.34 -1.67
C ASN A 177 24.74 -16.34 -0.13
N LYS A 178 25.50 -17.26 0.48
CA LYS A 178 25.71 -17.25 1.93
C LYS A 178 26.45 -15.96 2.38
N PRO A 179 26.16 -15.40 3.56
CA PRO A 179 25.29 -15.94 4.63
C PRO A 179 23.86 -15.41 4.60
N LEU A 180 23.34 -14.97 3.44
CA LEU A 180 22.05 -14.32 3.32
C LEU A 180 20.89 -15.30 3.41
N LEU A 181 19.76 -14.85 3.96
CA LEU A 181 18.46 -15.53 3.94
C LEU A 181 17.62 -14.90 2.83
N ALA A 182 16.88 -15.71 2.10
CA ALA A 182 15.83 -15.23 1.19
C ALA A 182 14.47 -15.66 1.72
N LEU A 183 13.49 -14.73 1.68
CA LEU A 183 12.10 -14.90 2.08
C LEU A 183 11.19 -14.59 0.89
N GLU A 184 10.00 -15.19 0.89
CA GLU A 184 8.98 -15.03 -0.16
C GLU A 184 7.58 -15.04 0.46
N SER A 185 6.60 -14.46 -0.24
CA SER A 185 5.18 -14.40 0.14
C SER A 185 4.47 -15.75 -0.01
N GLY A 186 4.99 -16.77 0.61
CA GLY A 186 4.48 -18.14 0.61
C GLY A 186 4.96 -18.94 1.83
N ILE A 187 4.44 -20.15 1.98
CA ILE A 187 4.81 -21.05 3.07
C ILE A 187 6.17 -21.68 2.76
N TYR A 188 7.13 -21.47 3.64
CA TYR A 188 8.44 -22.10 3.55
C TYR A 188 8.30 -23.63 3.52
N GLN A 189 8.94 -24.28 2.55
CA GLN A 189 8.93 -25.73 2.37
C GLN A 189 10.25 -26.36 2.83
N ASN A 190 11.34 -25.99 2.19
CA ASN A 190 12.68 -26.53 2.47
C ASN A 190 13.77 -25.62 1.87
N LYS A 191 15.03 -26.00 2.08
CA LYS A 191 16.19 -25.36 1.44
C LYS A 191 17.20 -26.40 0.95
N ILE A 192 17.94 -26.05 -0.09
CA ILE A 192 19.06 -26.83 -0.62
C ILE A 192 20.35 -26.02 -0.47
N ASP A 193 21.34 -26.60 0.19
CA ASP A 193 22.69 -26.03 0.32
C ASP A 193 23.50 -26.38 -0.93
N ASN A 194 23.91 -25.36 -1.69
CA ASN A 194 24.69 -25.51 -2.93
C ASN A 194 26.20 -25.20 -2.73
N GLY A 195 26.70 -25.21 -1.50
CA GLY A 195 28.07 -24.81 -1.16
C GLY A 195 28.14 -23.32 -0.82
N ASP A 196 28.43 -22.44 -1.79
CA ASP A 196 28.54 -20.98 -1.58
C ASP A 196 27.19 -20.25 -1.59
N SER A 197 26.13 -20.93 -2.03
CA SER A 197 24.76 -20.39 -2.07
C SER A 197 23.76 -21.34 -1.41
N VAL A 198 22.55 -20.83 -1.16
CA VAL A 198 21.40 -21.62 -0.67
C VAL A 198 20.20 -21.30 -1.54
N THR A 199 19.45 -22.34 -1.91
CA THR A 199 18.13 -22.19 -2.54
C THR A 199 17.04 -22.44 -1.51
N TYR A 200 16.18 -21.47 -1.28
CA TYR A 200 15.01 -21.57 -0.41
C TYR A 200 13.76 -21.80 -1.24
N PHE A 201 12.87 -22.71 -0.81
CA PHE A 201 11.65 -23.06 -1.54
C PHE A 201 10.41 -22.66 -0.74
N TYR A 202 9.46 -22.06 -1.44
CA TYR A 202 8.19 -21.54 -0.91
C TYR A 202 7.04 -22.00 -1.78
N GLU A 203 5.85 -22.14 -1.19
CA GLU A 203 4.62 -22.52 -1.87
C GLU A 203 3.48 -21.60 -1.44
N GLN A 204 2.81 -20.95 -2.39
CA GLN A 204 1.58 -20.22 -2.15
C GLN A 204 0.40 -21.02 -2.70
N LYS A 205 -0.37 -21.65 -1.77
CA LYS A 205 -1.50 -22.53 -2.11
C LYS A 205 -2.80 -21.78 -2.39
N ILE A 206 -2.94 -20.61 -1.81
CA ILE A 206 -4.11 -19.76 -1.99
C ILE A 206 -3.84 -18.84 -3.16
N PRO A 207 -4.71 -18.79 -4.19
CA PRO A 207 -4.47 -17.93 -5.34
C PRO A 207 -4.37 -16.44 -4.95
N ILE A 208 -3.32 -15.78 -5.39
CA ILE A 208 -3.02 -14.36 -5.17
C ILE A 208 -2.87 -13.60 -6.49
N PRO A 209 -3.18 -12.31 -6.54
CA PRO A 209 -2.84 -11.46 -7.68
C PRO A 209 -1.33 -11.17 -7.71
N SER A 210 -0.82 -10.71 -8.86
CA SER A 210 0.60 -10.44 -9.09
C SER A 210 1.21 -9.44 -8.12
N TYR A 211 0.45 -8.42 -7.70
CA TYR A 211 0.96 -7.37 -6.82
C TYR A 211 1.33 -7.86 -5.41
N LEU A 212 0.90 -9.07 -5.02
CA LEU A 212 1.21 -9.71 -3.74
C LEU A 212 2.43 -10.65 -3.79
N LEU A 213 3.07 -10.81 -4.95
CA LEU A 213 4.35 -11.51 -5.03
C LEU A 213 5.44 -10.66 -4.39
N ALA A 214 6.10 -11.20 -3.37
CA ALA A 214 7.15 -10.50 -2.67
C ALA A 214 8.36 -11.38 -2.39
N ILE A 215 9.55 -10.81 -2.59
CA ILE A 215 10.84 -11.44 -2.27
C ILE A 215 11.65 -10.44 -1.45
N ALA A 216 12.31 -10.93 -0.41
CA ALA A 216 13.34 -10.18 0.30
C ALA A 216 14.55 -11.06 0.55
N ALA A 217 15.75 -10.49 0.45
CA ALA A 217 16.98 -11.21 0.76
C ALA A 217 18.01 -10.29 1.43
N GLY A 218 18.56 -10.77 2.55
CA GLY A 218 19.51 -10.01 3.34
C GLY A 218 20.04 -10.81 4.53
N LYS A 219 20.79 -10.15 5.41
CA LYS A 219 21.22 -10.76 6.67
C LYS A 219 20.08 -10.63 7.70
N ILE A 220 19.09 -11.50 7.57
CA ILE A 220 17.82 -11.49 8.29
C ILE A 220 17.85 -12.53 9.41
N GLU A 221 17.32 -12.16 10.57
CA GLU A 221 17.10 -13.02 11.74
C GLU A 221 15.61 -13.20 12.01
N GLU A 222 15.24 -14.29 12.70
CA GLU A 222 13.86 -14.66 13.02
C GLU A 222 13.63 -14.63 14.53
N ARG A 223 12.43 -14.17 14.95
CA ARG A 223 11.92 -14.34 16.32
C ARG A 223 10.47 -14.79 16.29
N LYS A 224 10.15 -15.80 17.08
CA LYS A 224 8.78 -16.31 17.25
C LYS A 224 8.01 -15.39 18.23
N ILE A 225 6.78 -15.05 17.87
CA ILE A 225 5.80 -14.33 18.71
C ILE A 225 4.72 -15.31 19.21
N SER A 226 4.12 -16.08 18.30
CA SER A 226 3.10 -17.11 18.63
C SER A 226 3.31 -18.36 17.77
N ASP A 227 2.38 -19.29 17.81
CA ASP A 227 2.48 -20.51 16.99
C ASP A 227 2.33 -20.23 15.51
N ARG A 228 1.65 -19.15 15.13
CA ARG A 228 1.42 -18.76 13.73
C ARG A 228 2.04 -17.41 13.35
N ILE A 229 2.81 -16.76 14.26
CA ILE A 229 3.40 -15.44 14.00
C ILE A 229 4.90 -15.45 14.28
N LYS A 230 5.65 -15.00 13.28
CA LYS A 230 7.08 -14.75 13.38
C LYS A 230 7.41 -13.34 12.95
N ILE A 231 8.48 -12.79 13.50
CA ILE A 231 9.05 -11.51 13.11
C ILE A 231 10.42 -11.75 12.50
N TYR A 232 10.67 -11.09 11.40
CA TYR A 232 11.95 -11.07 10.69
C TYR A 232 12.50 -9.64 10.64
N SER A 233 13.80 -9.48 10.83
CA SER A 233 14.50 -8.20 10.70
C SER A 233 16.01 -8.40 10.62
N GLU A 234 16.76 -7.33 10.34
CA GLU A 234 18.18 -7.31 10.64
C GLU A 234 18.39 -7.42 12.15
N ILE A 235 19.54 -7.97 12.57
CA ILE A 235 19.85 -8.27 13.98
C ILE A 235 19.77 -7.04 14.88
N GLU A 236 20.05 -5.86 14.33
CA GLU A 236 20.09 -4.59 15.03
C GLU A 236 18.72 -4.15 15.58
N ASN A 237 17.63 -4.57 14.91
CA ASN A 237 16.26 -4.19 15.28
C ASN A 237 15.40 -5.35 15.80
N ILE A 238 15.80 -6.60 15.62
CA ILE A 238 14.93 -7.76 15.85
C ILE A 238 14.39 -7.87 17.28
N GLU A 239 15.19 -7.54 18.31
CA GLU A 239 14.74 -7.61 19.70
C GLU A 239 13.79 -6.46 20.05
N LYS A 240 14.01 -5.27 19.50
CA LYS A 240 13.10 -4.13 19.65
C LYS A 240 11.76 -4.44 18.97
N ALA A 241 11.81 -4.95 17.75
CA ALA A 241 10.62 -5.36 17.00
C ALA A 241 9.83 -6.45 17.74
N LYS A 242 10.50 -7.44 18.35
CA LYS A 242 9.84 -8.47 19.13
C LYS A 242 9.05 -7.89 20.31
N ILE A 243 9.60 -6.90 21.01
CA ILE A 243 8.94 -6.24 22.15
C ILE A 243 7.76 -5.38 21.66
N GLU A 244 7.97 -4.61 20.57
CA GLU A 244 6.96 -3.72 20.01
C GLU A 244 5.73 -4.51 19.56
N PHE A 245 5.94 -5.64 18.88
CA PHE A 245 4.88 -6.42 18.23
C PHE A 245 4.45 -7.68 18.99
N GLU A 246 4.79 -7.82 20.27
CA GLU A 246 4.47 -9.03 21.06
C GLU A 246 2.96 -9.36 21.15
N ASN A 247 2.09 -8.38 20.92
CA ASN A 247 0.64 -8.51 21.09
C ASN A 247 -0.14 -8.67 19.75
N ILE A 248 0.53 -8.74 18.59
CA ILE A 248 -0.16 -8.74 17.29
C ILE A 248 -1.05 -9.98 17.04
N GLU A 249 -0.83 -11.08 17.77
CA GLU A 249 -1.75 -12.23 17.75
C GLU A 249 -3.17 -11.83 18.19
N ILE A 250 -3.30 -10.91 19.15
CA ILE A 250 -4.60 -10.39 19.61
C ILE A 250 -5.30 -9.62 18.47
N TYR A 251 -4.55 -8.87 17.66
CA TYR A 251 -5.09 -8.11 16.53
C TYR A 251 -5.65 -9.04 15.48
N LEU A 252 -4.92 -10.13 15.18
CA LEU A 252 -5.35 -11.16 14.25
C LEU A 252 -6.65 -11.83 14.72
N GLN A 253 -6.76 -12.18 16.03
CA GLN A 253 -7.97 -12.76 16.62
C GLN A 253 -9.16 -11.79 16.60
N ILE A 254 -8.94 -10.51 16.83
CA ILE A 254 -9.98 -9.49 16.73
C ILE A 254 -10.44 -9.38 15.26
N ALA A 255 -9.53 -9.33 14.29
CA ALA A 255 -9.88 -9.31 12.87
C ALA A 255 -10.74 -10.52 12.47
N GLU A 256 -10.38 -11.74 12.89
CA GLU A 256 -11.16 -12.96 12.70
C GLU A 256 -12.58 -12.84 13.28
N SER A 257 -12.75 -12.09 14.36
CA SER A 257 -14.07 -11.87 14.96
C SER A 257 -15.00 -11.02 14.09
N TYR A 258 -14.46 -10.12 13.30
CA TYR A 258 -15.19 -9.26 12.35
C TYR A 258 -15.39 -9.90 10.98
N THR A 259 -14.48 -10.79 10.59
CA THR A 259 -14.40 -11.41 9.28
C THR A 259 -14.63 -12.93 9.39
N ASN A 260 -13.88 -13.73 8.66
CA ASN A 260 -13.83 -15.18 8.69
C ASN A 260 -12.49 -15.63 9.31
N PRO A 261 -12.30 -16.93 9.68
CA PRO A 261 -11.03 -17.43 10.15
C PRO A 261 -9.87 -17.12 9.18
N TYR A 262 -8.71 -16.81 9.73
CA TYR A 262 -7.49 -16.55 8.96
C TYR A 262 -7.06 -17.80 8.18
N LYS A 263 -6.92 -17.68 6.86
CA LYS A 263 -6.70 -18.84 5.97
C LYS A 263 -5.28 -19.01 5.48
N TRP A 264 -4.44 -17.98 5.64
CA TRP A 264 -3.09 -17.98 5.06
C TRP A 264 -2.08 -18.87 5.81
N GLY A 265 -2.45 -19.44 6.95
CA GLY A 265 -1.56 -20.25 7.81
C GLY A 265 -0.74 -19.36 8.73
N ASP A 266 0.52 -19.07 8.37
CA ASP A 266 1.38 -18.17 9.15
C ASP A 266 1.17 -16.71 8.77
N TYR A 267 1.21 -15.82 9.76
CA TYR A 267 1.32 -14.37 9.57
C TYR A 267 2.73 -13.94 9.98
N ASN A 268 3.58 -13.65 9.02
CA ASN A 268 4.95 -13.23 9.30
C ASN A 268 5.12 -11.74 9.00
N LEU A 269 5.83 -11.05 9.89
CA LEU A 269 6.13 -9.63 9.77
C LEU A 269 7.62 -9.44 9.47
N LEU A 270 7.96 -8.82 8.35
CA LEU A 270 9.33 -8.46 8.01
C LEU A 270 9.53 -6.95 8.14
N ILE A 271 10.35 -6.56 9.11
CA ILE A 271 10.80 -5.19 9.24
C ILE A 271 11.92 -4.97 8.22
N LEU A 272 11.63 -4.18 7.21
CA LEU A 272 12.56 -3.84 6.14
C LEU A 272 13.60 -2.79 6.58
N PRO A 273 14.69 -2.62 5.82
CA PRO A 273 15.60 -1.50 6.01
C PRO A 273 14.91 -0.13 5.86
N PRO A 274 15.50 0.94 6.43
CA PRO A 274 14.86 2.27 6.48
C PRO A 274 14.49 2.90 5.14
N SER A 275 15.04 2.44 4.02
CA SER A 275 14.73 2.94 2.68
C SER A 275 13.40 2.44 2.11
N PHE A 276 12.67 1.58 2.81
CA PHE A 276 11.35 1.12 2.39
C PHE A 276 10.38 2.31 2.24
N PRO A 277 9.68 2.46 1.07
CA PRO A 277 8.98 3.70 0.74
C PRO A 277 7.57 3.83 1.32
N PHE A 278 7.03 2.77 1.95
CA PHE A 278 5.67 2.73 2.50
C PHE A 278 5.67 2.46 4.02
N GLY A 279 4.52 2.59 4.66
CA GLY A 279 4.30 2.17 6.03
C GLY A 279 4.35 0.65 6.17
N GLY A 280 3.59 -0.03 5.30
CA GLY A 280 3.55 -1.47 5.18
C GLY A 280 3.26 -1.94 3.76
N MET A 281 3.23 -3.26 3.58
CA MET A 281 2.77 -3.96 2.37
C MET A 281 2.27 -5.34 2.76
N GLU A 282 1.06 -5.64 2.37
CA GLU A 282 0.22 -6.75 2.79
C GLU A 282 0.58 -8.12 2.19
N ASN A 283 1.80 -8.35 1.75
CA ASN A 283 2.18 -9.63 1.13
C ASN A 283 1.77 -10.82 2.02
N PRO A 284 0.97 -11.78 1.53
CA PRO A 284 0.53 -12.90 2.34
C PRO A 284 1.71 -13.67 2.94
N GLN A 285 1.62 -14.03 4.22
CA GLN A 285 2.67 -14.79 4.94
C GLN A 285 4.02 -14.06 5.07
N LEU A 286 4.15 -12.85 4.51
CA LEU A 286 5.36 -12.03 4.61
C LEU A 286 5.02 -10.53 4.49
N THR A 287 4.25 -10.02 5.44
CA THR A 287 3.92 -8.60 5.52
C THR A 287 5.20 -7.77 5.70
N PHE A 288 5.41 -6.79 4.83
CA PHE A 288 6.51 -5.84 4.97
C PHE A 288 6.08 -4.65 5.82
N VAL A 289 6.99 -4.13 6.65
CA VAL A 289 6.77 -2.88 7.39
C VAL A 289 8.06 -2.07 7.50
N THR A 290 7.89 -0.75 7.60
CA THR A 290 8.98 0.18 7.87
C THR A 290 9.49 0.05 9.30
N PRO A 291 10.79 0.25 9.57
CA PRO A 291 11.32 0.26 10.94
C PRO A 291 10.84 1.44 11.78
N THR A 292 10.25 2.48 11.18
CA THR A 292 9.75 3.67 11.89
C THR A 292 8.59 3.35 12.83
N ILE A 293 7.88 2.23 12.60
CA ILE A 293 6.79 1.78 13.49
C ILE A 293 7.29 1.11 14.78
N ILE A 294 8.61 0.94 14.95
CA ILE A 294 9.21 0.53 16.23
C ILE A 294 9.37 1.80 17.08
N ALA A 295 8.25 2.32 17.57
CA ALA A 295 8.21 3.57 18.35
C ALA A 295 8.70 3.39 19.79
N GLY A 296 8.68 2.16 20.33
CA GLY A 296 9.08 1.82 21.69
C GLY A 296 7.96 1.98 22.74
N ASP A 297 6.81 2.48 22.33
CA ASP A 297 5.60 2.66 23.17
C ASP A 297 4.34 2.01 22.57
N LYS A 298 4.50 1.26 21.49
CA LYS A 298 3.41 0.60 20.72
C LYS A 298 2.39 1.55 20.11
N SER A 299 2.70 2.82 19.96
CA SER A 299 1.77 3.82 19.41
C SER A 299 1.55 3.68 17.90
N GLU A 300 2.51 3.10 17.18
CA GLU A 300 2.47 2.94 15.72
C GLU A 300 2.00 1.55 15.26
N VAL A 301 1.52 0.71 16.17
CA VAL A 301 1.04 -0.65 15.86
C VAL A 301 -0.24 -0.67 15.02
N GLY A 302 -0.91 0.47 14.85
CA GLY A 302 -2.01 0.65 13.91
C GLY A 302 -1.64 0.21 12.49
N THR A 303 -0.42 0.50 12.03
CA THR A 303 0.09 0.03 10.74
C THR A 303 0.04 -1.51 10.64
N VAL A 304 0.43 -2.23 11.70
CA VAL A 304 0.35 -3.71 11.68
C VAL A 304 -1.10 -4.18 11.71
N ALA A 305 -2.01 -3.48 12.39
CA ALA A 305 -3.45 -3.78 12.35
C ALA A 305 -4.03 -3.57 10.94
N HIS A 306 -3.56 -2.54 10.22
CA HIS A 306 -3.87 -2.29 8.82
C HIS A 306 -3.43 -3.47 7.94
N GLU A 307 -2.18 -3.87 8.03
CA GLU A 307 -1.64 -4.99 7.25
C GLU A 307 -2.31 -6.35 7.58
N ILE A 308 -2.71 -6.56 8.84
CA ILE A 308 -3.51 -7.72 9.22
C ILE A 308 -4.88 -7.69 8.54
N ALA A 309 -5.53 -6.52 8.50
CA ALA A 309 -6.84 -6.37 7.87
C ALA A 309 -6.82 -6.73 6.39
N HIS A 310 -5.75 -6.38 5.68
CA HIS A 310 -5.53 -6.77 4.28
C HIS A 310 -5.61 -8.27 4.03
N SER A 311 -5.38 -9.12 5.01
CA SER A 311 -5.53 -10.57 4.84
C SER A 311 -6.91 -10.97 4.30
N TRP A 312 -7.93 -10.14 4.55
CA TRP A 312 -9.29 -10.31 4.00
C TRP A 312 -9.63 -9.27 2.93
N THR A 313 -9.21 -8.02 3.12
CA THR A 313 -9.53 -6.87 2.27
C THR A 313 -8.31 -6.48 1.43
N GLY A 314 -8.28 -6.92 0.18
CA GLY A 314 -7.13 -6.83 -0.73
C GLY A 314 -6.61 -8.21 -1.14
N ASN A 315 -6.33 -9.09 -0.18
CA ASN A 315 -5.73 -10.39 -0.44
C ASN A 315 -6.78 -11.47 -0.74
N LEU A 316 -7.67 -11.74 0.21
CA LEU A 316 -8.70 -12.77 0.03
C LEU A 316 -9.78 -12.31 -0.96
N ILE A 317 -10.28 -11.07 -0.78
CA ILE A 317 -11.15 -10.37 -1.71
C ILE A 317 -10.36 -9.21 -2.28
N THR A 318 -10.20 -9.20 -3.60
CA THR A 318 -9.34 -8.24 -4.29
C THR A 318 -10.18 -7.31 -5.18
N ASN A 319 -9.79 -6.05 -5.35
CA ASN A 319 -10.33 -5.18 -6.37
C ASN A 319 -9.98 -5.71 -7.78
N ASN A 320 -10.91 -5.69 -8.72
CA ASN A 320 -10.68 -6.26 -10.06
C ASN A 320 -9.81 -5.40 -10.99
N ASN A 321 -9.60 -4.13 -10.62
CA ASN A 321 -8.70 -3.19 -11.28
C ASN A 321 -8.34 -2.05 -10.32
N TRP A 322 -7.38 -1.21 -10.67
CA TRP A 322 -6.88 -0.14 -9.80
C TRP A 322 -7.83 1.06 -9.67
N GLU A 323 -8.82 1.21 -10.54
CA GLU A 323 -9.89 2.21 -10.36
C GLU A 323 -10.78 1.86 -9.16
N ASN A 324 -10.88 0.57 -8.81
CA ASN A 324 -11.64 0.06 -7.65
C ASN A 324 -10.80 -0.09 -6.36
N PHE A 325 -9.67 0.59 -6.25
CA PHE A 325 -8.69 0.41 -5.17
C PHE A 325 -9.25 0.70 -3.77
N TRP A 326 -10.28 1.51 -3.64
CA TRP A 326 -10.96 1.74 -2.36
C TRP A 326 -11.61 0.49 -1.76
N LEU A 327 -11.94 -0.54 -2.59
CA LEU A 327 -12.41 -1.84 -2.10
C LEU A 327 -11.32 -2.62 -1.34
N ASN A 328 -10.07 -2.31 -1.64
CA ASN A 328 -8.91 -2.77 -0.90
C ASN A 328 -8.71 -1.86 0.32
N GLU A 329 -8.31 -0.62 0.14
CA GLU A 329 -7.82 0.27 1.18
C GLU A 329 -8.91 0.81 2.12
N GLY A 330 -10.05 1.21 1.58
CA GLY A 330 -11.15 1.75 2.38
C GLY A 330 -11.74 0.71 3.35
N PHE A 331 -11.86 -0.54 2.91
CA PHE A 331 -12.27 -1.66 3.77
C PHE A 331 -11.19 -2.00 4.80
N THR A 332 -9.93 -1.89 4.42
CA THR A 332 -8.80 -2.16 5.31
C THR A 332 -8.73 -1.14 6.43
N VAL A 333 -8.81 0.16 6.13
CA VAL A 333 -8.87 1.22 7.17
C VAL A 333 -10.11 1.05 8.06
N PHE A 334 -11.24 0.64 7.48
CA PHE A 334 -12.43 0.36 8.27
C PHE A 334 -12.20 -0.78 9.28
N LEU A 335 -11.60 -1.88 8.84
CA LEU A 335 -11.33 -3.03 9.69
C LEU A 335 -10.19 -2.73 10.69
N GLU A 336 -9.12 -2.05 10.29
CA GLU A 336 -8.06 -1.53 11.15
C GLU A 336 -8.64 -0.76 12.33
N ARG A 337 -9.50 0.24 12.08
CA ARG A 337 -10.11 1.05 13.13
C ARG A 337 -11.04 0.23 14.03
N LYS A 338 -11.71 -0.82 13.52
CA LYS A 338 -12.45 -1.78 14.35
C LYS A 338 -11.52 -2.61 15.24
N ILE A 339 -10.37 -3.03 14.75
CA ILE A 339 -9.33 -3.73 15.54
C ILE A 339 -8.82 -2.81 16.63
N MET A 340 -8.37 -1.61 16.27
CA MET A 340 -7.78 -0.65 17.20
C MET A 340 -8.78 -0.15 18.25
N SER A 341 -10.06 -0.03 17.91
CA SER A 341 -11.10 0.29 18.90
C SER A 341 -11.25 -0.76 20.00
N LYS A 342 -10.87 -2.01 19.74
CA LYS A 342 -10.87 -3.10 20.73
C LYS A 342 -9.55 -3.23 21.48
N VAL A 343 -8.44 -2.91 20.81
CA VAL A 343 -7.10 -2.96 21.42
C VAL A 343 -6.87 -1.77 22.35
N GLU A 344 -7.23 -0.59 21.91
CA GLU A 344 -7.09 0.66 22.67
C GLU A 344 -8.43 1.07 23.28
N ASN A 345 -9.21 1.87 22.58
CA ASN A 345 -10.60 2.22 22.89
C ASN A 345 -11.26 2.93 21.70
N GLU A 346 -12.60 3.09 21.78
CA GLU A 346 -13.39 3.71 20.72
C GLU A 346 -13.05 5.20 20.50
N ASP A 347 -12.76 5.94 21.57
CA ASP A 347 -12.42 7.37 21.44
C ASP A 347 -11.10 7.60 20.73
N LEU A 348 -10.06 6.77 20.97
CA LEU A 348 -8.80 6.84 20.22
C LEU A 348 -8.98 6.44 18.75
N SER A 349 -9.84 5.47 18.46
CA SER A 349 -10.18 5.10 17.08
C SER A 349 -10.93 6.20 16.35
N LYS A 350 -11.82 6.92 17.02
CA LYS A 350 -12.49 8.11 16.46
C LYS A 350 -11.52 9.27 16.25
N LEU A 351 -10.57 9.46 17.18
CA LEU A 351 -9.52 10.46 17.03
C LEU A 351 -8.64 10.18 15.81
N ASP A 352 -8.29 8.91 15.60
CA ASP A 352 -7.57 8.46 14.41
C ASP A 352 -8.35 8.75 13.12
N ALA A 353 -9.66 8.54 13.12
CA ALA A 353 -10.52 8.91 12.00
C ALA A 353 -10.56 10.42 11.74
N MET A 354 -10.38 11.27 12.77
CA MET A 354 -10.26 12.73 12.59
C MET A 354 -8.91 13.10 11.98
N ILE A 355 -7.81 12.46 12.39
CA ILE A 355 -6.49 12.65 11.79
C ILE A 355 -6.56 12.27 10.31
N GLY A 356 -7.06 11.07 9.99
CA GLY A 356 -7.21 10.60 8.63
C GLY A 356 -8.13 11.48 7.78
N TYR A 357 -9.19 12.06 8.36
CA TYR A 357 -10.04 13.02 7.65
C TYR A 357 -9.29 14.32 7.29
N ASN A 358 -8.41 14.82 8.16
CA ASN A 358 -7.56 15.96 7.84
C ASN A 358 -6.57 15.61 6.71
N ASP A 359 -5.97 14.43 6.75
CA ASP A 359 -5.06 13.96 5.71
C ASP A 359 -5.79 13.76 4.36
N PHE A 360 -7.05 13.30 4.40
CA PHE A 360 -7.92 13.27 3.22
C PHE A 360 -8.16 14.67 2.63
N LEU A 361 -8.43 15.70 3.45
CA LEU A 361 -8.59 17.07 2.98
C LEU A 361 -7.32 17.58 2.29
N ASN A 362 -6.15 17.26 2.82
CA ASN A 362 -4.88 17.60 2.18
C ASN A 362 -4.64 16.88 0.86
N ALA A 363 -5.03 15.62 0.77
CA ALA A 363 -4.97 14.88 -0.49
C ALA A 363 -5.87 15.54 -1.55
N ILE A 364 -7.07 16.01 -1.17
CA ILE A 364 -7.95 16.78 -2.06
C ILE A 364 -7.26 18.06 -2.55
N ASP A 365 -6.65 18.81 -1.64
CA ASP A 365 -5.89 20.03 -1.97
C ASP A 365 -4.73 19.72 -2.92
N PHE A 366 -4.00 18.64 -2.66
CA PHE A 366 -2.87 18.22 -3.49
C PHE A 366 -3.29 17.87 -4.91
N PHE A 367 -4.33 17.06 -5.10
CA PHE A 367 -4.83 16.68 -6.42
C PHE A 367 -5.65 17.77 -7.10
N GLY A 368 -6.30 18.65 -6.35
CA GLY A 368 -7.25 19.66 -6.80
C GLY A 368 -8.69 19.16 -6.80
N GLU A 369 -9.59 19.89 -6.16
CA GLU A 369 -10.99 19.51 -5.92
C GLU A 369 -11.77 19.08 -7.17
N SER A 370 -11.49 19.66 -8.32
CA SER A 370 -12.23 19.40 -9.57
C SER A 370 -11.61 18.32 -10.46
N LYS A 371 -10.51 17.68 -10.03
CA LYS A 371 -9.80 16.69 -10.84
C LYS A 371 -10.21 15.26 -10.49
N THR A 372 -10.18 14.38 -11.49
CA THR A 372 -10.59 12.98 -11.35
C THR A 372 -9.83 12.24 -10.23
N PHE A 373 -8.57 12.58 -9.96
CA PHE A 373 -7.79 11.97 -8.88
C PHE A 373 -8.25 12.37 -7.46
N SER A 374 -9.14 13.36 -7.33
CA SER A 374 -9.82 13.70 -6.08
C SER A 374 -11.16 12.97 -5.90
N SER A 375 -11.56 12.10 -6.85
CA SER A 375 -12.68 11.16 -6.69
C SER A 375 -12.17 9.81 -6.16
N MET A 376 -13.06 9.01 -5.56
CA MET A 376 -12.71 7.68 -5.06
C MET A 376 -12.46 6.68 -6.19
N ILE A 377 -13.11 6.88 -7.34
CA ILE A 377 -12.90 6.12 -8.58
C ILE A 377 -12.20 7.05 -9.58
N PRO A 378 -10.86 7.00 -9.68
CA PRO A 378 -10.13 7.78 -10.66
C PRO A 378 -10.28 7.20 -12.06
N TYR A 379 -10.08 8.01 -13.11
CA TYR A 379 -10.01 7.53 -14.48
C TYR A 379 -8.56 7.23 -14.86
N LEU A 380 -8.22 5.94 -15.03
CA LEU A 380 -6.84 5.46 -15.22
C LEU A 380 -6.50 5.02 -16.65
N LEU A 381 -7.40 5.13 -17.62
CA LEU A 381 -7.09 4.74 -18.99
C LEU A 381 -5.86 5.48 -19.55
N GLY A 382 -4.78 4.73 -19.86
CA GLY A 382 -3.51 5.27 -20.36
C GLY A 382 -2.68 6.01 -19.30
N ARG A 383 -2.95 5.81 -18.02
CA ARG A 383 -2.25 6.41 -16.89
C ARG A 383 -1.62 5.34 -16.01
N ASN A 384 -0.61 5.75 -15.24
CA ASN A 384 -0.09 4.89 -14.17
C ASN A 384 -1.05 4.95 -12.98
N PRO A 385 -1.46 3.83 -12.37
CA PRO A 385 -2.19 3.83 -11.11
C PRO A 385 -1.52 4.67 -10.01
N GLU A 386 -0.18 4.68 -9.96
CA GLU A 386 0.60 5.50 -9.02
C GLU A 386 0.36 7.02 -9.15
N ASP A 387 -0.13 7.50 -10.31
CA ASP A 387 -0.49 8.92 -10.47
C ASP A 387 -1.70 9.32 -9.61
N ALA A 388 -2.50 8.35 -9.20
CA ALA A 388 -3.65 8.49 -8.32
C ALA A 388 -3.37 7.95 -6.89
N ASP A 389 -2.12 7.55 -6.62
CA ASP A 389 -1.72 7.12 -5.28
C ASP A 389 -1.84 8.26 -4.27
N GLY A 390 -2.44 7.96 -3.13
CA GLY A 390 -2.70 8.93 -2.07
C GLY A 390 -3.80 8.43 -1.13
N LEU A 391 -4.13 9.21 -0.12
CA LEU A 391 -5.03 8.81 0.96
C LEU A 391 -6.54 8.82 0.61
N ILE A 392 -6.89 9.15 -0.64
CA ILE A 392 -8.31 9.21 -1.06
C ILE A 392 -8.99 7.84 -1.00
N PRO A 393 -8.47 6.76 -1.60
CA PRO A 393 -9.11 5.45 -1.51
C PRO A 393 -9.20 4.94 -0.06
N TYR A 394 -8.24 5.29 0.78
CA TYR A 394 -8.18 4.94 2.21
C TYR A 394 -9.26 5.65 3.01
N GLU A 395 -9.13 6.95 3.15
CA GLU A 395 -9.90 7.73 4.09
C GLU A 395 -11.32 8.07 3.58
N ARG A 396 -11.49 8.35 2.30
CA ARG A 396 -12.83 8.51 1.72
C ARG A 396 -13.57 7.19 1.69
N GLY A 397 -12.87 6.07 1.41
CA GLY A 397 -13.42 4.73 1.48
C GLY A 397 -13.87 4.37 2.90
N TYR A 398 -13.03 4.63 3.91
CA TYR A 398 -13.40 4.47 5.32
C TYR A 398 -14.63 5.30 5.69
N ASN A 399 -14.63 6.60 5.35
CA ASN A 399 -15.73 7.50 5.66
C ASN A 399 -17.05 7.03 5.03
N PHE A 400 -16.99 6.50 3.82
CA PHE A 400 -18.15 5.93 3.15
C PHE A 400 -18.69 4.68 3.85
N LEU A 401 -17.82 3.73 4.21
CA LEU A 401 -18.21 2.52 4.93
C LEU A 401 -18.74 2.83 6.32
N TYR A 402 -18.13 3.78 7.03
CA TYR A 402 -18.62 4.24 8.33
C TYR A 402 -20.01 4.88 8.19
N TYR A 403 -20.24 5.69 7.17
CA TYR A 403 -21.55 6.27 6.89
C TYR A 403 -22.62 5.19 6.62
N ILE A 404 -22.30 4.18 5.78
CA ILE A 404 -23.20 3.06 5.52
C ILE A 404 -23.51 2.30 6.84
N GLU A 405 -22.50 2.05 7.65
CA GLU A 405 -22.68 1.42 8.96
C GLU A 405 -23.66 2.20 9.84
N GLN A 406 -23.48 3.53 9.96
CA GLN A 406 -24.39 4.37 10.75
C GLN A 406 -25.81 4.33 10.17
N LEU A 407 -25.96 4.49 8.87
CA LEU A 407 -27.25 4.49 8.18
C LEU A 407 -28.02 3.17 8.39
N ILE A 408 -27.35 2.03 8.31
CA ILE A 408 -27.97 0.72 8.53
C ILE A 408 -28.30 0.51 10.00
N ASN A 409 -27.40 0.86 10.90
CA ASN A 409 -27.57 0.65 12.33
C ASN A 409 -28.66 1.56 12.94
N GLU A 410 -28.87 2.75 12.39
CA GLU A 410 -29.98 3.64 12.77
C GLU A 410 -31.35 2.97 12.55
N HIS A 411 -31.48 2.16 11.49
CA HIS A 411 -32.74 1.51 11.12
C HIS A 411 -32.90 0.11 11.72
N ALA A 412 -31.81 -0.61 12.03
CA ALA A 412 -31.85 -2.01 12.44
C ALA A 412 -31.33 -2.29 13.86
N GLY A 413 -30.72 -1.28 14.49
CA GLY A 413 -29.97 -1.48 15.73
C GLY A 413 -28.51 -1.89 15.46
N LYS A 414 -27.71 -1.96 16.54
CA LYS A 414 -26.27 -2.22 16.45
C LYS A 414 -25.97 -3.60 15.86
N ASP A 415 -24.85 -3.68 15.16
CA ASP A 415 -24.20 -4.88 14.61
C ASP A 415 -24.76 -5.48 13.32
N LEU A 416 -25.89 -5.00 12.72
CA LEU A 416 -26.37 -5.58 11.46
C LEU A 416 -25.32 -5.43 10.34
N PHE A 417 -24.67 -4.28 10.21
CA PHE A 417 -23.66 -4.06 9.19
C PHE A 417 -22.48 -5.04 9.32
N ARG A 418 -22.07 -5.38 10.53
CA ARG A 418 -21.06 -6.42 10.79
C ARG A 418 -21.47 -7.78 10.24
N PHE A 419 -22.75 -8.18 10.35
CA PHE A 419 -23.24 -9.44 9.78
C PHE A 419 -23.29 -9.39 8.24
N ILE A 420 -23.63 -8.24 7.67
CA ILE A 420 -23.56 -8.00 6.22
C ILE A 420 -22.13 -8.18 5.73
N LEU A 421 -21.13 -7.59 6.40
CA LEU A 421 -19.73 -7.76 6.08
C LEU A 421 -19.25 -9.21 6.18
N LYS A 422 -19.68 -9.96 7.20
CA LYS A 422 -19.33 -11.39 7.29
C LYS A 422 -19.85 -12.19 6.09
N ARG A 423 -21.07 -11.88 5.62
CA ARG A 423 -21.62 -12.51 4.41
C ARG A 423 -20.87 -12.06 3.14
N TYR A 424 -20.45 -10.79 3.07
CA TYR A 424 -19.57 -10.29 2.02
C TYR A 424 -18.26 -11.07 1.97
N PHE A 425 -17.55 -11.24 3.08
CA PHE A 425 -16.32 -12.02 3.15
C PHE A 425 -16.51 -13.50 2.77
N THR A 426 -17.67 -14.06 3.05
CA THR A 426 -17.99 -15.45 2.67
C THR A 426 -18.33 -15.56 1.18
N LYS A 427 -19.11 -14.61 0.64
CA LYS A 427 -19.60 -14.64 -0.75
C LYS A 427 -18.51 -14.44 -1.76
N PHE A 428 -17.59 -13.52 -1.50
CA PHE A 428 -16.55 -13.10 -2.46
C PHE A 428 -15.16 -13.64 -2.16
N GLU A 429 -15.07 -14.61 -1.28
CA GLU A 429 -13.80 -15.25 -0.95
C GLU A 429 -13.07 -15.74 -2.20
N LEU A 430 -11.79 -15.35 -2.36
CA LEU A 430 -10.91 -15.62 -3.51
C LEU A 430 -11.29 -14.91 -4.81
N GLU A 431 -12.31 -14.08 -4.81
CA GLU A 431 -12.74 -13.35 -6.00
C GLU A 431 -12.00 -11.99 -6.13
N SER A 432 -11.94 -11.51 -7.38
CA SER A 432 -11.58 -10.13 -7.71
C SER A 432 -12.83 -9.40 -8.17
N ILE A 433 -13.27 -8.40 -7.41
CA ILE A 433 -14.59 -7.77 -7.52
C ILE A 433 -14.54 -6.29 -7.93
N SER A 434 -15.67 -5.81 -8.43
CA SER A 434 -15.91 -4.41 -8.77
C SER A 434 -16.78 -3.70 -7.72
N ASN A 435 -16.89 -2.37 -7.86
CA ASN A 435 -17.88 -1.58 -7.09
C ASN A 435 -19.31 -2.09 -7.22
N GLU A 436 -19.69 -2.51 -8.44
CA GLU A 436 -21.05 -3.00 -8.71
C GLU A 436 -21.31 -4.33 -7.98
N ASP A 437 -20.31 -5.20 -7.84
CA ASP A 437 -20.44 -6.44 -7.08
C ASP A 437 -20.72 -6.15 -5.60
N PHE A 438 -19.97 -5.21 -5.00
CA PHE A 438 -20.22 -4.78 -3.61
C PHE A 438 -21.60 -4.12 -3.46
N LYS A 439 -21.96 -3.20 -4.36
CA LYS A 439 -23.24 -2.49 -4.35
C LYS A 439 -24.41 -3.46 -4.46
N ASN A 440 -24.36 -4.42 -5.38
CA ASN A 440 -25.39 -5.41 -5.56
C ASN A 440 -25.55 -6.31 -4.34
N HIS A 441 -24.43 -6.74 -3.72
CA HIS A 441 -24.44 -7.48 -2.48
C HIS A 441 -25.09 -6.67 -1.34
N LEU A 442 -24.70 -5.42 -1.17
CA LEU A 442 -25.25 -4.55 -0.13
C LEU A 442 -26.77 -4.36 -0.31
N TYR A 443 -27.25 -4.18 -1.54
CA TYR A 443 -28.68 -4.05 -1.83
C TYR A 443 -29.43 -5.35 -1.52
N GLU A 444 -28.90 -6.50 -1.93
CA GLU A 444 -29.45 -7.81 -1.61
C GLU A 444 -29.60 -7.96 -0.08
N GLU A 445 -28.58 -7.62 0.68
CA GLU A 445 -28.57 -7.70 2.13
C GLU A 445 -29.56 -6.72 2.79
N ILE A 446 -29.67 -5.51 2.27
CA ILE A 446 -30.65 -4.53 2.76
C ILE A 446 -32.08 -5.06 2.52
N TYR A 447 -32.40 -5.55 1.32
CA TYR A 447 -33.72 -6.12 1.04
C TYR A 447 -34.04 -7.38 1.85
N ASN A 448 -33.03 -8.16 2.23
CA ASN A 448 -33.20 -9.37 3.04
C ASN A 448 -33.45 -9.07 4.55
N ASN A 449 -33.03 -7.90 5.02
CA ASN A 449 -33.08 -7.57 6.45
C ASN A 449 -34.12 -6.47 6.81
N PHE A 450 -34.68 -5.77 5.84
CA PHE A 450 -35.66 -4.70 6.03
C PHE A 450 -36.91 -4.91 5.19
N ASP A 451 -38.04 -4.38 5.65
CA ASP A 451 -39.22 -4.26 4.81
C ASP A 451 -38.94 -3.32 3.62
N LYS A 452 -39.78 -3.41 2.60
CA LYS A 452 -39.57 -2.69 1.35
C LYS A 452 -39.49 -1.17 1.52
N GLU A 453 -40.23 -0.57 2.44
CA GLU A 453 -40.24 0.87 2.66
C GLU A 453 -38.93 1.33 3.29
N ASN A 454 -38.47 0.66 4.34
CA ASN A 454 -37.20 0.95 5.01
C ASN A 454 -36.01 0.64 4.10
N ALA A 455 -36.03 -0.50 3.37
CA ALA A 455 -34.99 -0.84 2.40
C ALA A 455 -34.83 0.26 1.34
N THR A 456 -35.94 0.76 0.76
CA THR A 456 -35.91 1.83 -0.23
C THR A 456 -35.32 3.11 0.37
N LYS A 457 -35.74 3.51 1.58
CA LYS A 457 -35.19 4.70 2.26
C LYS A 457 -33.69 4.58 2.50
N ILE A 458 -33.20 3.44 2.96
CA ILE A 458 -31.77 3.22 3.19
C ILE A 458 -31.01 3.36 1.88
N ILE A 459 -31.44 2.66 0.81
CA ILE A 459 -30.77 2.64 -0.50
C ILE A 459 -30.71 4.04 -1.12
N GLU A 460 -31.78 4.81 -1.07
CA GLU A 460 -31.85 6.18 -1.59
C GLU A 460 -30.91 7.14 -0.86
N ASN A 461 -30.59 6.88 0.41
CA ASN A 461 -29.70 7.70 1.22
C ASN A 461 -28.22 7.28 1.16
N ILE A 462 -27.83 6.22 0.44
CA ILE A 462 -26.38 5.86 0.31
C ILE A 462 -25.60 6.88 -0.53
N HIS A 463 -26.24 7.55 -1.49
CA HIS A 463 -25.62 8.60 -2.33
C HIS A 463 -24.34 8.16 -3.05
N TRP A 464 -24.37 6.99 -3.73
CA TRP A 464 -23.22 6.39 -4.41
C TRP A 464 -22.42 7.34 -5.29
N ASP A 465 -23.09 8.15 -6.12
CA ASP A 465 -22.41 9.04 -7.07
C ASP A 465 -21.57 10.13 -6.35
N ASP A 466 -22.08 10.64 -5.23
CA ASP A 466 -21.37 11.62 -4.42
C ASP A 466 -20.11 11.01 -3.79
N TRP A 467 -20.21 9.77 -3.30
CA TRP A 467 -19.08 9.09 -2.67
C TRP A 467 -18.05 8.57 -3.66
N LEU A 468 -18.47 7.96 -4.78
CA LEU A 468 -17.56 7.28 -5.69
C LEU A 468 -16.98 8.18 -6.77
N TYR A 469 -17.83 8.97 -7.45
CA TYR A 469 -17.47 9.60 -8.72
C TYR A 469 -17.31 11.12 -8.65
N THR A 470 -17.97 11.78 -7.70
CA THR A 470 -17.84 13.25 -7.58
C THR A 470 -16.46 13.61 -7.05
N PRO A 471 -15.66 14.41 -7.78
CA PRO A 471 -14.39 14.91 -7.27
C PRO A 471 -14.55 15.80 -6.04
N GLY A 472 -13.52 15.88 -5.23
CA GLY A 472 -13.50 16.77 -4.07
C GLY A 472 -14.15 16.16 -2.81
N ILE A 473 -14.61 17.03 -1.90
CA ILE A 473 -15.12 16.63 -0.59
C ILE A 473 -16.58 16.16 -0.73
N PRO A 474 -16.94 14.95 -0.25
CA PRO A 474 -18.33 14.49 -0.21
C PRO A 474 -19.22 15.45 0.62
N LYS A 475 -20.50 15.56 0.24
CA LYS A 475 -21.46 16.44 0.93
C LYS A 475 -21.76 16.00 2.36
N ILE A 476 -21.65 14.69 2.61
CA ILE A 476 -21.91 14.08 3.91
C ILE A 476 -20.61 14.06 4.71
N LYS A 477 -20.63 14.60 5.90
CA LYS A 477 -19.54 14.57 6.87
C LYS A 477 -19.98 13.73 8.07
N ASN A 478 -19.16 12.71 8.41
CA ASN A 478 -19.36 11.92 9.61
C ASN A 478 -18.99 12.70 10.88
N ASP A 479 -19.61 12.34 11.98
CA ASP A 479 -19.26 12.88 13.32
C ASP A 479 -18.38 11.86 14.06
N PHE A 480 -17.16 12.27 14.33
CA PHE A 480 -16.17 11.52 15.09
C PHE A 480 -15.86 12.17 16.44
N SER A 481 -16.70 13.10 16.92
CA SER A 481 -16.49 13.81 18.19
C SER A 481 -16.27 12.84 19.34
N ASN A 482 -15.27 13.11 20.15
CA ASN A 482 -14.82 12.28 21.27
C ASN A 482 -14.17 13.14 22.36
N LYS A 483 -13.89 12.57 23.53
CA LYS A 483 -13.31 13.31 24.66
C LYS A 483 -11.93 13.91 24.34
N TYR A 484 -11.11 13.23 23.53
CA TYR A 484 -9.74 13.66 23.27
C TYR A 484 -9.69 14.87 22.32
N ASN A 485 -10.54 14.90 21.26
CA ASN A 485 -10.57 16.07 20.39
C ASN A 485 -11.07 17.31 21.13
N ILE A 486 -12.08 17.16 22.02
CA ILE A 486 -12.58 18.28 22.85
C ILE A 486 -11.45 18.82 23.74
N GLU A 487 -10.71 17.92 24.43
CA GLU A 487 -9.58 18.33 25.28
C GLU A 487 -8.47 19.02 24.47
N VAL A 488 -8.16 18.50 23.26
CA VAL A 488 -7.16 19.10 22.37
C VAL A 488 -7.62 20.48 21.87
N GLU A 489 -8.86 20.63 21.43
CA GLU A 489 -9.41 21.90 20.94
C GLU A 489 -9.37 23.00 22.01
N GLU A 490 -9.74 22.66 23.25
CA GLU A 490 -9.63 23.59 24.40
C GLU A 490 -8.20 24.05 24.65
N ASN A 491 -7.22 23.15 24.46
CA ASN A 491 -5.82 23.48 24.67
C ASN A 491 -5.19 24.18 23.44
N LEU A 492 -5.69 23.93 22.22
CA LEU A 492 -5.28 24.71 21.03
C LEU A 492 -5.63 26.19 21.17
N ASP A 493 -6.83 26.51 21.66
CA ASP A 493 -7.21 27.90 21.94
C ASP A 493 -6.28 28.58 22.95
N LYS A 494 -5.90 27.86 24.02
CA LYS A 494 -4.93 28.36 25.00
C LYS A 494 -3.52 28.50 24.39
N PHE A 495 -3.09 27.54 23.55
CA PHE A 495 -1.83 27.57 22.83
C PHE A 495 -1.70 28.80 21.93
N PHE A 496 -2.66 29.02 21.02
CA PHE A 496 -2.61 30.17 20.12
C PHE A 496 -2.69 31.51 20.83
N ASN A 497 -3.24 31.57 22.04
CA ASN A 497 -3.27 32.77 22.90
C ASN A 497 -2.10 32.87 23.89
N GLU A 498 -1.07 31.98 23.77
CA GLU A 498 0.13 31.93 24.65
C GLU A 498 -0.21 31.76 26.14
N LYS A 499 -1.26 30.97 26.44
CA LYS A 499 -1.76 30.73 27.80
C LYS A 499 -1.39 29.36 28.36
N LEU A 500 -0.61 28.56 27.64
CA LEU A 500 -0.14 27.28 28.12
C LEU A 500 1.08 27.44 29.02
N GLY A 501 1.09 26.74 30.16
CA GLY A 501 2.16 26.72 31.13
C GLY A 501 2.69 25.33 31.41
N ASP A 502 3.45 25.20 32.54
CA ASP A 502 4.07 23.91 32.92
C ASP A 502 3.02 22.81 33.21
N GLU A 503 1.81 23.16 33.63
CA GLU A 503 0.68 22.22 33.78
C GLU A 503 0.31 21.53 32.46
N PHE A 504 0.40 22.25 31.35
CA PHE A 504 0.16 21.64 30.05
C PHE A 504 1.30 20.71 29.62
N VAL A 505 2.54 21.02 30.00
CA VAL A 505 3.68 20.13 29.71
C VAL A 505 3.45 18.77 30.37
N GLU A 506 3.03 18.75 31.63
CA GLU A 506 2.69 17.51 32.35
C GLU A 506 1.50 16.78 31.70
N LEU A 507 0.47 17.52 31.28
CA LEU A 507 -0.67 16.96 30.58
C LEU A 507 -0.26 16.33 29.23
N PHE A 508 0.54 17.06 28.44
CA PHE A 508 1.05 16.60 27.14
C PHE A 508 1.93 15.35 27.31
N ASP A 509 2.81 15.30 28.31
CA ASP A 509 3.65 14.13 28.56
C ASP A 509 2.81 12.87 28.87
N ASN A 510 1.68 13.02 29.55
CA ASN A 510 0.76 11.94 29.89
C ASN A 510 -0.23 11.57 28.75
N TRP A 511 -0.33 12.36 27.72
CA TRP A 511 -1.20 12.04 26.58
C TRP A 511 -0.72 10.80 25.83
N HIS A 512 -1.66 10.02 25.34
CA HIS A 512 -1.38 8.98 24.34
C HIS A 512 -0.75 9.61 23.08
N SER A 513 0.19 8.93 22.42
CA SER A 513 0.92 9.48 21.27
C SER A 513 -0.04 9.95 20.14
N LYS A 514 -1.15 9.26 19.88
CA LYS A 514 -2.18 9.71 18.93
C LYS A 514 -2.80 11.06 19.31
N VAL A 515 -2.98 11.35 20.60
CA VAL A 515 -3.51 12.65 21.06
C VAL A 515 -2.49 13.76 20.83
N LYS A 516 -1.21 13.47 21.09
CA LYS A 516 -0.09 14.38 20.77
C LYS A 516 -0.01 14.66 19.27
N ILE A 517 -0.11 13.61 18.44
CA ILE A 517 -0.12 13.73 16.98
C ILE A 517 -1.30 14.60 16.52
N TYR A 518 -2.50 14.36 17.03
CA TYR A 518 -3.68 15.16 16.67
C TYR A 518 -3.52 16.64 17.06
N PHE A 519 -2.93 16.93 18.23
CA PHE A 519 -2.62 18.31 18.65
C PHE A 519 -1.66 18.99 17.67
N LEU A 520 -0.55 18.33 17.30
CA LEU A 520 0.43 18.87 16.37
C LEU A 520 -0.10 18.97 14.94
N ASN A 521 -0.84 17.96 14.49
CA ASN A 521 -1.54 17.93 13.21
C ASN A 521 -2.50 19.12 13.09
N SER A 522 -3.32 19.35 14.12
CA SER A 522 -4.23 20.50 14.17
C SER A 522 -3.51 21.85 14.08
N ILE A 523 -2.33 21.98 14.72
CA ILE A 523 -1.48 23.18 14.58
C ILE A 523 -0.98 23.31 13.14
N SER A 524 -0.51 22.22 12.52
CA SER A 524 0.06 22.23 11.17
C SER A 524 -0.92 22.70 10.10
N TYR A 525 -2.19 22.38 10.26
CA TYR A 525 -3.25 22.69 9.29
C TYR A 525 -4.00 23.97 9.58
N ASP A 526 -3.92 24.53 10.79
CA ASP A 526 -4.52 25.83 11.12
C ASP A 526 -3.73 26.99 10.50
N GLU A 527 -4.42 27.96 9.96
CA GLU A 527 -3.79 29.17 9.38
C GLU A 527 -2.95 29.96 10.40
N LYS A 528 -3.33 29.91 11.68
CA LYS A 528 -2.52 30.49 12.78
C LYS A 528 -1.25 29.68 13.01
N GLY A 529 -1.32 28.34 12.84
CA GLY A 529 -0.20 27.44 12.98
C GLY A 529 0.88 27.62 11.91
N LYS A 530 0.51 28.16 10.74
CA LYS A 530 1.45 28.55 9.67
C LYS A 530 2.17 29.87 9.95
N LYS A 531 1.83 30.59 11.03
CA LYS A 531 2.37 31.90 11.43
C LYS A 531 2.52 31.98 12.94
N LEU A 532 3.17 30.99 13.53
CA LEU A 532 3.37 30.93 14.98
C LEU A 532 4.25 32.09 15.47
N SER A 533 3.90 32.62 16.63
CA SER A 533 4.80 33.49 17.38
C SER A 533 6.08 32.74 17.82
N ASP A 534 7.13 33.48 18.13
CA ASP A 534 8.35 32.89 18.66
C ASP A 534 8.08 32.11 19.96
N ASN A 535 7.24 32.65 20.84
CA ASN A 535 6.88 32.01 22.09
C ASN A 535 6.21 30.64 21.87
N ASN A 536 5.21 30.56 21.00
CA ASN A 536 4.52 29.32 20.70
C ASN A 536 5.43 28.30 20.02
N TYR A 537 6.26 28.75 19.06
CA TYR A 537 7.21 27.83 18.42
C TYR A 537 8.25 27.28 19.40
N TYR A 538 8.87 28.14 20.23
CA TYR A 538 9.85 27.67 21.22
C TYR A 538 9.20 26.88 22.34
N PHE A 539 7.93 27.09 22.64
CA PHE A 539 7.16 26.25 23.54
C PHE A 539 7.11 24.80 23.02
N LEU A 540 6.74 24.60 21.75
CA LEU A 540 6.74 23.28 21.11
C LEU A 540 8.15 22.67 21.09
N ARG A 541 9.14 23.42 20.63
CA ARG A 541 10.50 22.93 20.45
C ARG A 541 11.19 22.55 21.76
N ASP A 542 11.15 23.44 22.74
CA ASP A 542 11.97 23.36 23.95
C ASP A 542 11.18 22.94 25.19
N LYS A 543 9.97 23.44 25.41
CA LYS A 543 9.16 23.06 26.58
C LYS A 543 8.53 21.69 26.43
N LEU A 544 7.94 21.37 25.25
CA LEU A 544 7.46 20.04 24.94
C LEU A 544 8.59 19.11 24.43
N ASN A 545 9.82 19.62 24.35
CA ASN A 545 11.01 18.89 23.94
C ASN A 545 10.90 18.15 22.60
N LEU A 546 10.08 18.64 21.66
CA LEU A 546 9.80 17.96 20.39
C LEU A 546 11.03 17.85 19.47
N LYS A 547 12.04 18.72 19.65
CA LYS A 547 13.31 18.60 18.92
C LYS A 547 14.06 17.29 19.18
N ASN A 548 13.83 16.65 20.34
CA ASN A 548 14.50 15.43 20.76
C ASN A 548 13.55 14.21 20.79
N VAL A 549 12.33 14.32 20.24
CA VAL A 549 11.37 13.22 20.26
C VAL A 549 11.85 12.05 19.41
N GLY A 550 11.70 10.84 19.93
CA GLY A 550 12.13 9.60 19.26
C GLY A 550 11.07 9.00 18.33
N ASN A 551 9.78 9.21 18.62
CA ASN A 551 8.69 8.72 17.79
C ASN A 551 8.69 9.46 16.44
N SER A 552 8.73 8.70 15.34
CA SER A 552 8.88 9.24 13.97
C SER A 552 7.71 10.09 13.53
N SER A 553 6.47 9.74 13.91
CA SER A 553 5.27 10.49 13.57
C SER A 553 5.24 11.85 14.29
N LEU A 554 5.59 11.89 15.56
CA LEU A 554 5.69 13.16 16.32
C LEU A 554 6.84 14.04 15.79
N LYS A 555 7.98 13.42 15.44
CA LYS A 555 9.13 14.14 14.84
C LYS A 555 8.75 14.73 13.48
N PHE A 556 8.05 13.97 12.66
CA PHE A 556 7.51 14.44 11.37
C PHE A 556 6.60 15.66 11.54
N GLU A 557 5.61 15.58 12.44
CA GLU A 557 4.70 16.70 12.72
C GLU A 557 5.43 17.96 13.17
N PHE A 558 6.39 17.83 14.08
CA PHE A 558 7.18 18.97 14.53
C PHE A 558 8.03 19.57 13.41
N LEU A 559 8.71 18.76 12.60
CA LEU A 559 9.52 19.23 11.46
C LEU A 559 8.64 19.91 10.39
N ARG A 560 7.43 19.40 10.17
CA ARG A 560 6.43 20.02 9.31
C ARG A 560 6.02 21.41 9.81
N ILE A 561 5.71 21.56 11.11
CA ILE A 561 5.42 22.85 11.75
C ILE A 561 6.60 23.80 11.59
N MET A 562 7.83 23.34 11.84
CA MET A 562 9.05 24.12 11.68
C MET A 562 9.18 24.70 10.27
N LEU A 563 9.02 23.86 9.25
CA LEU A 563 9.15 24.26 7.84
C LEU A 563 7.99 25.16 7.39
N ASN A 564 6.75 24.89 7.82
CA ASN A 564 5.60 25.75 7.52
C ASN A 564 5.81 27.16 8.07
N ASN A 565 6.52 27.30 9.18
CA ASN A 565 6.88 28.59 9.78
C ASN A 565 8.21 29.18 9.23
N LYS A 566 8.75 28.60 8.13
CA LYS A 566 10.00 29.03 7.48
C LYS A 566 11.20 29.10 8.44
N ARG A 567 11.24 28.21 9.42
CA ARG A 567 12.33 28.10 10.39
C ARG A 567 13.31 27.01 10.01
N LEU A 568 14.57 27.20 10.38
CA LEU A 568 15.68 26.28 10.06
C LEU A 568 16.59 26.04 11.29
N ASP A 569 16.11 26.32 12.48
CA ASP A 569 16.87 26.22 13.73
C ASP A 569 16.97 24.78 14.28
N CYS A 570 16.28 23.81 13.64
CA CYS A 570 16.43 22.37 13.88
C CYS A 570 16.85 21.62 12.59
N LEU A 571 17.77 22.22 11.81
CA LEU A 571 18.28 21.59 10.59
C LEU A 571 19.01 20.28 10.82
N GLU A 572 19.67 20.11 11.96
CA GLU A 572 20.34 18.86 12.32
C GLU A 572 19.33 17.73 12.46
N GLN A 573 18.22 17.97 13.14
CA GLN A 573 17.13 17.00 13.31
C GLN A 573 16.43 16.69 11.99
N LEU A 574 16.27 17.69 11.11
CA LEU A 574 15.74 17.48 9.78
C LEU A 574 16.70 16.66 8.91
N ASP A 575 18.00 16.97 8.90
CA ASP A 575 19.04 16.25 8.14
C ASP A 575 19.14 14.78 8.61
N GLU A 576 19.14 14.55 9.94
CA GLU A 576 19.08 13.22 10.55
C GLU A 576 17.83 12.46 10.06
N PHE A 577 16.63 13.03 10.21
CA PHE A 577 15.37 12.41 9.84
C PHE A 577 15.33 12.04 8.35
N LEU A 578 15.75 12.94 7.48
CA LEU A 578 15.81 12.70 6.02
C LEU A 578 16.89 11.67 5.63
N SER A 579 17.92 11.46 6.45
CA SER A 579 18.98 10.47 6.20
C SER A 579 18.62 9.05 6.62
N GLU A 580 17.61 8.89 7.49
CA GLU A 580 17.26 7.62 8.13
C GLU A 580 15.87 7.10 7.75
N LEU A 581 15.10 7.86 6.95
CA LEU A 581 13.72 7.56 6.61
C LEU A 581 13.52 7.43 5.11
N GLY A 582 12.77 6.40 4.68
CA GLY A 582 12.43 6.14 3.28
C GLY A 582 10.96 6.36 2.92
N ILE A 583 10.07 6.60 3.90
CA ILE A 583 8.61 6.74 3.66
C ILE A 583 8.32 7.89 2.71
N SER A 584 7.80 7.57 1.54
CA SER A 584 7.56 8.51 0.44
C SER A 584 6.65 9.67 0.86
N ALA A 585 5.55 9.41 1.57
CA ALA A 585 4.61 10.43 2.03
C ALA A 585 5.29 11.49 2.90
N TYR A 586 6.11 11.08 3.87
CA TYR A 586 6.86 12.01 4.72
C TYR A 586 7.92 12.78 3.94
N LEU A 587 8.65 12.09 3.08
CA LEU A 587 9.71 12.71 2.27
C LEU A 587 9.16 13.77 1.33
N VAL A 588 8.09 13.46 0.60
CA VAL A 588 7.45 14.40 -0.35
C VAL A 588 7.00 15.66 0.37
N GLU A 589 6.33 15.53 1.50
CA GLU A 589 5.83 16.69 2.24
C GLU A 589 6.97 17.54 2.83
N LEU A 590 7.95 16.91 3.50
CA LEU A 590 9.07 17.64 4.08
C LEU A 590 9.93 18.32 3.01
N TYR A 591 10.26 17.63 1.91
CA TYR A 591 11.02 18.26 0.82
C TYR A 591 10.24 19.38 0.12
N THR A 592 8.93 19.24 -0.05
CA THR A 592 8.05 20.28 -0.58
C THR A 592 8.11 21.54 0.30
N ASN A 593 7.93 21.39 1.60
CA ASN A 593 7.95 22.50 2.55
C ASN A 593 9.37 23.06 2.75
N PHE A 594 10.38 22.21 2.72
CA PHE A 594 11.78 22.63 2.77
C PHE A 594 12.18 23.44 1.53
N TYR A 595 11.74 23.02 0.34
CA TYR A 595 11.95 23.77 -0.90
C TYR A 595 11.30 25.17 -0.85
N LYS A 596 10.06 25.27 -0.35
CA LYS A 596 9.37 26.54 -0.13
C LYS A 596 10.04 27.42 0.92
N THR A 597 10.78 26.84 1.86
CA THR A 597 11.51 27.55 2.94
C THR A 597 12.89 27.97 2.48
N ASN A 598 13.67 27.07 1.89
CA ASN A 598 15.01 27.33 1.35
C ASN A 598 15.31 26.37 0.21
N LYS A 599 15.08 26.82 -1.03
CA LYS A 599 15.22 26.05 -2.27
C LYS A 599 16.60 25.40 -2.41
N ASP A 600 17.67 26.18 -2.28
CA ASP A 600 19.02 25.71 -2.56
C ASP A 600 19.46 24.64 -1.54
N LEU A 601 19.10 24.82 -0.29
CA LEU A 601 19.41 23.87 0.78
C LEU A 601 18.60 22.59 0.62
N ALA A 602 17.31 22.68 0.27
CA ALA A 602 16.45 21.53 0.01
C ALA A 602 16.99 20.66 -1.14
N ILE A 603 17.36 21.28 -2.29
CA ILE A 603 17.95 20.58 -3.42
C ILE A 603 19.30 19.94 -3.03
N LYS A 604 20.13 20.65 -2.28
CA LYS A 604 21.42 20.14 -1.81
C LYS A 604 21.23 18.90 -0.91
N THR A 605 20.32 18.97 0.03
CA THR A 605 20.00 17.87 0.95
C THR A 605 19.39 16.68 0.20
N TYR A 606 18.47 16.93 -0.72
CA TYR A 606 17.92 15.87 -1.57
C TYR A 606 18.99 15.15 -2.39
N ASN A 607 19.87 15.89 -3.07
CA ASN A 607 20.95 15.28 -3.85
C ASN A 607 21.95 14.50 -2.98
N LYS A 608 22.10 14.86 -1.71
CA LYS A 608 22.94 14.13 -0.74
C LYS A 608 22.33 12.75 -0.43
N TYR A 609 21.01 12.66 -0.30
CA TYR A 609 20.31 11.44 0.15
C TYR A 609 19.55 10.68 -0.93
N LYS A 610 19.43 11.23 -2.15
CA LYS A 610 18.68 10.62 -3.26
C LYS A 610 19.05 9.15 -3.52
N SER A 611 20.31 8.78 -3.38
CA SER A 611 20.79 7.41 -3.60
C SER A 611 20.42 6.43 -2.47
N PHE A 612 19.98 6.94 -1.32
CA PHE A 612 19.49 6.14 -0.21
C PHE A 612 18.02 5.77 -0.40
N TYR A 613 17.22 6.63 -1.03
CA TYR A 613 15.79 6.44 -1.19
C TYR A 613 15.45 5.37 -2.25
N HIS A 614 14.34 4.70 -2.05
CA HIS A 614 13.78 3.80 -3.06
C HIS A 614 13.40 4.59 -4.33
N PRO A 615 13.55 4.03 -5.56
CA PRO A 615 13.19 4.73 -6.79
C PRO A 615 11.76 5.29 -6.84
N ILE A 616 10.79 4.62 -6.23
CA ILE A 616 9.40 5.10 -6.12
C ILE A 616 9.35 6.42 -5.33
N ALA A 617 10.02 6.51 -4.18
CA ALA A 617 10.08 7.73 -3.38
C ALA A 617 10.82 8.86 -4.13
N VAL A 618 11.89 8.53 -4.84
CA VAL A 618 12.62 9.48 -5.71
C VAL A 618 11.70 10.09 -6.76
N ASP A 619 10.92 9.27 -7.47
CA ASP A 619 9.98 9.74 -8.48
C ASP A 619 8.91 10.67 -7.88
N ALA A 620 8.37 10.33 -6.72
CA ALA A 620 7.38 11.13 -6.04
C ALA A 620 7.94 12.51 -5.62
N ILE A 621 9.17 12.56 -5.09
CA ILE A 621 9.84 13.82 -4.74
C ILE A 621 10.15 14.64 -6.01
N ASP A 622 10.68 14.01 -7.07
CA ASP A 622 10.97 14.68 -8.34
C ASP A 622 9.69 15.27 -8.97
N ALA A 623 8.55 14.56 -8.89
CA ALA A 623 7.25 15.03 -9.35
C ALA A 623 6.76 16.24 -8.52
N ALA A 624 6.90 16.20 -7.19
CA ALA A 624 6.56 17.30 -6.30
C ALA A 624 7.39 18.55 -6.60
N PHE A 625 8.70 18.40 -6.81
CA PHE A 625 9.56 19.54 -7.20
C PHE A 625 9.18 20.12 -8.55
N LYS A 626 8.86 19.29 -9.57
CA LYS A 626 8.38 19.77 -10.87
C LYS A 626 7.09 20.57 -10.74
N LYS A 627 6.15 20.11 -9.91
CA LYS A 627 4.90 20.80 -9.65
C LYS A 627 5.14 22.19 -9.05
N ILE A 628 5.94 22.28 -7.99
CA ILE A 628 6.26 23.55 -7.33
C ILE A 628 6.97 24.53 -8.29
N MET A 629 7.84 24.03 -9.19
CA MET A 629 8.52 24.87 -10.17
C MET A 629 7.60 25.40 -11.28
N SER A 630 6.45 24.76 -11.50
CA SER A 630 5.46 25.17 -12.50
C SER A 630 4.40 26.14 -11.96
N GLU A 631 4.26 26.26 -10.65
CA GLU A 631 3.47 27.26 -9.93
C GLU A 631 4.23 28.60 -9.79
#